data_42d4ed8fa0143a78f6bba96d825f5608
#
_entry.id   42d4ed8fa0143a78f6bba96d825f5608
#
_cell.length_a   1.000
_cell.length_b   1.000
_cell.length_c   1.000
_cell.angle_alpha   90.00
_cell.angle_beta   90.00
_cell.angle_gamma   90.00
#
_symmetry.space_group_name_H-M   'P 1'
#
loop_
_entity.id
_entity.type
_entity.pdbx_description
1 polymer ?
#
loop_
_entity_poly.entity_id
_entity_poly.type
_entity_poly.pdbx_seq_one_letter_code
_entity_poly.pdbx_strand_id
1 'polypeptide(L)'
;VAVQATAQSALDEILSGGVLKVGTTGDWNPMTMRDIATNTYIGYDIDVMTSLANDLGVEIEFVPTDWKTLVAGVTSGQYHITGSASVSPARAKAAGYSNSYFSLVTVPLTLRENADRFANWDDLNVEGVSVAATLGTTQETQVKQYFPAATHRIVEAPARDFQEVLSGRADASITSNIEAATLVEQYENLIIIPV
;
A
#
# COMPACT_ATOMS: atom_id res chain seq x y z
N VAL A 1 41.46 1.75 -27.62
CA VAL A 1 40.80 2.70 -26.76
C VAL A 1 39.59 1.97 -26.19
N ALA A 2 39.63 1.59 -24.89
CA ALA A 2 38.50 0.97 -24.22
C ALA A 2 37.47 2.08 -23.97
N VAL A 3 36.32 2.00 -24.63
CA VAL A 3 35.16 2.83 -24.28
C VAL A 3 34.61 2.25 -22.97
N GLN A 4 34.81 2.96 -21.86
CA GLN A 4 34.07 2.65 -20.66
C GLN A 4 32.60 2.92 -20.94
N ALA A 5 31.81 1.88 -21.04
CA ALA A 5 30.36 2.00 -20.98
C ALA A 5 30.00 2.49 -19.55
N THR A 6 29.72 3.76 -19.40
CA THR A 6 29.07 4.26 -18.19
C THR A 6 27.67 3.65 -18.16
N ALA A 7 27.37 2.91 -17.10
CA ALA A 7 26.01 2.43 -16.89
C ALA A 7 25.07 3.66 -16.86
N GLN A 8 24.11 3.68 -17.77
CA GLN A 8 23.11 4.72 -17.83
C GLN A 8 22.29 4.67 -16.52
N SER A 9 22.15 5.80 -15.84
CA SER A 9 21.32 5.83 -14.63
C SER A 9 19.82 5.75 -15.00
N ALA A 10 18.99 5.29 -14.08
CA ALA A 10 17.54 5.27 -14.30
C ALA A 10 17.00 6.69 -14.62
N LEU A 11 17.60 7.73 -14.04
CA LEU A 11 17.25 9.12 -14.37
C LEU A 11 17.61 9.48 -15.82
N ASP A 12 18.79 9.10 -16.31
CA ASP A 12 19.18 9.34 -17.69
C ASP A 12 18.25 8.60 -18.67
N GLU A 13 17.81 7.39 -18.30
CA GLU A 13 16.84 6.61 -19.07
C GLU A 13 15.49 7.34 -19.14
N ILE A 14 14.97 7.82 -18.02
CA ILE A 14 13.72 8.59 -17.95
C ILE A 14 13.81 9.85 -18.80
N LEU A 15 14.86 10.66 -18.62
CA LEU A 15 15.02 11.93 -19.32
C LEU A 15 15.22 11.75 -20.82
N SER A 16 16.01 10.76 -21.26
CA SER A 16 16.23 10.49 -22.67
C SER A 16 15.04 9.78 -23.36
N GLY A 17 14.33 8.95 -22.62
CA GLY A 17 13.13 8.25 -23.08
C GLY A 17 11.86 9.12 -23.05
N GLY A 18 11.88 10.23 -22.31
CA GLY A 18 10.77 11.18 -22.21
C GLY A 18 9.56 10.66 -21.42
N VAL A 19 9.68 9.56 -20.68
CA VAL A 19 8.57 8.93 -19.95
C VAL A 19 9.02 8.48 -18.55
N LEU A 20 8.26 8.89 -17.52
CA LEU A 20 8.34 8.34 -16.18
C LEU A 20 7.30 7.22 -16.01
N LYS A 21 7.75 5.97 -15.88
CA LYS A 21 6.88 4.84 -15.56
C LYS A 21 6.74 4.68 -14.06
N VAL A 22 5.49 4.67 -13.57
CA VAL A 22 5.15 4.60 -12.14
C VAL A 22 4.30 3.37 -11.86
N GLY A 23 4.81 2.45 -11.05
CA GLY A 23 4.03 1.31 -10.56
C GLY A 23 2.99 1.76 -9.55
N THR A 24 1.71 1.38 -9.73
CA THR A 24 0.64 1.73 -8.80
C THR A 24 -0.38 0.60 -8.65
N THR A 25 -0.89 0.42 -7.42
CA THR A 25 -1.84 -0.67 -7.12
C THR A 25 -3.28 -0.30 -7.46
N GLY A 26 -3.64 0.98 -7.34
CA GLY A 26 -4.97 1.48 -7.68
C GLY A 26 -6.10 0.99 -6.77
N ASP A 27 -5.77 0.58 -5.54
CA ASP A 27 -6.73 -0.03 -4.61
C ASP A 27 -6.66 0.53 -3.18
N TRP A 28 -5.96 1.64 -2.97
CA TRP A 28 -5.76 2.25 -1.65
C TRP A 28 -6.24 3.70 -1.59
N ASN A 29 -7.49 3.88 -1.19
CA ASN A 29 -8.15 5.18 -1.05
C ASN A 29 -7.66 5.91 0.22
N PRO A 30 -7.28 7.21 0.16
CA PRO A 30 -7.32 8.14 -0.97
C PRO A 30 -5.98 8.27 -1.74
N MET A 31 -5.02 7.37 -1.51
CA MET A 31 -3.66 7.51 -2.07
C MET A 31 -3.58 7.13 -3.54
N THR A 32 -4.11 5.97 -3.91
CA THR A 32 -4.14 5.50 -5.29
C THR A 32 -5.42 4.71 -5.55
N MET A 33 -6.23 5.18 -6.46
CA MET A 33 -7.50 4.58 -6.87
C MET A 33 -7.54 4.44 -8.37
N ARG A 34 -7.99 3.28 -8.85
CA ARG A 34 -8.23 3.03 -10.28
C ARG A 34 -9.72 3.10 -10.57
N ASP A 35 -10.10 3.99 -11.46
CA ASP A 35 -11.42 3.97 -12.08
C ASP A 35 -11.44 2.88 -13.17
N ILE A 36 -12.20 1.83 -12.94
CA ILE A 36 -12.28 0.66 -13.83
C ILE A 36 -12.95 1.03 -15.16
N ALA A 37 -13.91 1.96 -15.15
CA ALA A 37 -14.66 2.34 -16.34
C ALA A 37 -13.81 3.13 -17.34
N THR A 38 -12.98 4.04 -16.84
CA THR A 38 -12.11 4.91 -17.65
C THR A 38 -10.67 4.41 -17.73
N ASN A 39 -10.29 3.45 -16.88
CA ASN A 39 -8.92 2.95 -16.70
C ASN A 39 -7.92 4.06 -16.31
N THR A 40 -8.40 5.09 -15.62
CA THR A 40 -7.58 6.19 -15.10
C THR A 40 -7.27 5.98 -13.62
N TYR A 41 -6.18 6.60 -13.17
CA TYR A 41 -5.80 6.60 -11.76
C TYR A 41 -6.03 7.99 -11.17
N ILE A 42 -6.47 8.04 -9.91
CA ILE A 42 -6.66 9.25 -9.11
C ILE A 42 -6.13 9.01 -7.70
N GLY A 43 -5.82 10.09 -7.00
CA GLY A 43 -5.40 10.05 -5.60
C GLY A 43 -4.11 10.83 -5.34
N TYR A 44 -3.79 10.96 -4.05
CA TYR A 44 -2.67 11.77 -3.60
C TYR A 44 -1.33 11.35 -4.24
N ASP A 45 -1.01 10.06 -4.27
CA ASP A 45 0.22 9.56 -4.88
C ASP A 45 0.23 9.76 -6.40
N ILE A 46 -0.93 9.71 -7.03
CA ILE A 46 -1.07 9.97 -8.47
C ILE A 46 -0.71 11.42 -8.78
N ASP A 47 -1.20 12.36 -7.96
CA ASP A 47 -0.90 13.79 -8.09
C ASP A 47 0.59 14.08 -7.82
N VAL A 48 1.17 13.47 -6.77
CA VAL A 48 2.60 13.61 -6.45
C VAL A 48 3.48 13.10 -7.60
N MET A 49 3.19 11.92 -8.16
CA MET A 49 3.97 11.34 -9.25
C MET A 49 3.78 12.12 -10.56
N THR A 50 2.59 12.65 -10.80
CA THR A 50 2.31 13.54 -11.94
C THR A 50 3.09 14.85 -11.82
N SER A 51 3.15 15.44 -10.61
CA SER A 51 3.97 16.62 -10.36
C SER A 51 5.45 16.35 -10.60
N LEU A 52 5.97 15.20 -10.14
CA LEU A 52 7.34 14.79 -10.38
C LEU A 52 7.65 14.66 -11.88
N ALA A 53 6.77 14.04 -12.67
CA ALA A 53 6.95 13.92 -14.12
C ALA A 53 6.99 15.29 -14.80
N ASN A 54 6.10 16.20 -14.39
CA ASN A 54 6.07 17.58 -14.88
C ASN A 54 7.37 18.33 -14.56
N ASP A 55 7.89 18.18 -13.32
CA ASP A 55 9.15 18.82 -12.90
C ASP A 55 10.35 18.28 -13.68
N LEU A 56 10.32 17.00 -14.07
CA LEU A 56 11.32 16.38 -14.94
C LEU A 56 11.14 16.70 -16.42
N GLY A 57 10.02 17.30 -16.82
CA GLY A 57 9.69 17.61 -18.21
C GLY A 57 9.42 16.39 -19.08
N VAL A 58 8.85 15.31 -18.50
CA VAL A 58 8.56 14.05 -19.18
C VAL A 58 7.08 13.67 -19.04
N GLU A 59 6.62 12.80 -19.92
CA GLU A 59 5.30 12.17 -19.82
C GLU A 59 5.25 11.19 -18.64
N ILE A 60 4.04 10.89 -18.13
CA ILE A 60 3.84 9.88 -17.09
C ILE A 60 3.06 8.69 -17.63
N GLU A 61 3.49 7.48 -17.24
CA GLU A 61 2.80 6.24 -17.51
C GLU A 61 2.57 5.49 -16.19
N PHE A 62 1.31 5.25 -15.81
CA PHE A 62 0.98 4.41 -14.66
C PHE A 62 0.89 2.95 -15.07
N VAL A 63 1.73 2.12 -14.44
CA VAL A 63 1.82 0.67 -14.69
C VAL A 63 1.10 -0.07 -13.56
N PRO A 64 0.03 -0.84 -13.85
CA PRO A 64 -0.68 -1.58 -12.83
C PRO A 64 0.22 -2.65 -12.19
N THR A 65 0.16 -2.74 -10.86
CA THR A 65 0.86 -3.75 -10.06
C THR A 65 0.03 -4.10 -8.83
N ASP A 66 0.52 -4.99 -7.98
CA ASP A 66 -0.04 -5.33 -6.68
C ASP A 66 0.99 -5.11 -5.55
N TRP A 67 0.53 -5.17 -4.29
CA TRP A 67 1.37 -4.94 -3.12
C TRP A 67 2.51 -5.95 -2.99
N LYS A 68 2.31 -7.19 -3.44
CA LYS A 68 3.30 -8.28 -3.39
C LYS A 68 4.46 -8.04 -4.36
N THR A 69 4.17 -7.47 -5.53
CA THR A 69 5.12 -7.27 -6.62
C THR A 69 5.66 -5.84 -6.73
N LEU A 70 5.13 -4.91 -5.92
CA LEU A 70 5.40 -3.48 -5.99
C LEU A 70 6.90 -3.13 -6.02
N VAL A 71 7.71 -3.69 -5.13
CA VAL A 71 9.16 -3.42 -5.08
C VAL A 71 9.91 -4.22 -6.15
N ALA A 72 9.46 -5.45 -6.45
CA ALA A 72 10.07 -6.29 -7.47
C ALA A 72 9.96 -5.65 -8.87
N GLY A 73 8.87 -4.96 -9.16
CA GLY A 73 8.70 -4.25 -10.42
C GLY A 73 9.71 -3.11 -10.62
N VAL A 74 10.08 -2.38 -9.55
CA VAL A 74 11.18 -1.39 -9.61
C VAL A 74 12.51 -2.08 -9.88
N THR A 75 12.84 -3.13 -9.14
CA THR A 75 14.14 -3.81 -9.26
C THR A 75 14.32 -4.56 -10.56
N SER A 76 13.24 -4.97 -11.20
CA SER A 76 13.24 -5.61 -12.53
C SER A 76 13.17 -4.63 -13.70
N GLY A 77 13.02 -3.32 -13.45
CA GLY A 77 12.87 -2.31 -14.48
C GLY A 77 11.51 -2.31 -15.20
N GLN A 78 10.50 -2.94 -14.62
CA GLN A 78 9.14 -2.91 -15.16
C GLN A 78 8.55 -1.49 -15.11
N TYR A 79 8.90 -0.74 -14.08
CA TYR A 79 8.67 0.68 -13.91
C TYR A 79 9.84 1.32 -13.15
N HIS A 80 10.00 2.62 -13.28
CA HIS A 80 11.14 3.33 -12.72
C HIS A 80 11.01 3.61 -11.22
N ILE A 81 9.78 3.87 -10.78
CA ILE A 81 9.45 4.29 -9.40
C ILE A 81 8.07 3.77 -9.01
N THR A 82 7.79 3.75 -7.73
CA THR A 82 6.45 3.55 -7.18
C THR A 82 6.21 4.53 -6.02
N GLY A 83 4.98 5.00 -5.88
CA GLY A 83 4.49 5.67 -4.67
C GLY A 83 4.02 4.68 -3.62
N SER A 84 3.48 5.18 -2.51
CA SER A 84 2.77 4.41 -1.46
C SER A 84 3.58 3.32 -0.75
N ALA A 85 4.85 3.16 -1.05
CA ALA A 85 5.69 2.11 -0.48
C ALA A 85 6.25 2.52 0.88
N SER A 86 5.57 2.14 1.97
CA SER A 86 6.10 2.33 3.32
C SER A 86 7.52 1.80 3.45
N VAL A 87 8.39 2.56 4.11
CA VAL A 87 9.79 2.17 4.35
C VAL A 87 9.83 0.97 5.28
N SER A 88 10.51 -0.08 4.87
CA SER A 88 10.84 -1.21 5.74
C SER A 88 12.25 -1.72 5.46
N PRO A 89 12.93 -2.35 6.45
CA PRO A 89 14.28 -2.90 6.24
C PRO A 89 14.37 -3.88 5.06
N ALA A 90 13.33 -4.70 4.86
CA ALA A 90 13.29 -5.66 3.76
C ALA A 90 13.23 -4.96 2.40
N ARG A 91 12.34 -3.97 2.25
CA ARG A 91 12.18 -3.20 1.01
C ARG A 91 13.39 -2.31 0.74
N ALA A 92 13.96 -1.67 1.78
CA ALA A 92 15.14 -0.81 1.65
C ALA A 92 16.42 -1.56 1.24
N LYS A 93 16.49 -2.88 1.45
CA LYS A 93 17.57 -3.72 0.93
C LYS A 93 17.45 -3.98 -0.58
N ALA A 94 16.23 -3.89 -1.13
CA ALA A 94 15.94 -4.21 -2.52
C ALA A 94 15.91 -2.95 -3.41
N ALA A 95 15.42 -1.82 -2.92
CA ALA A 95 15.26 -0.58 -3.68
C ALA A 95 15.62 0.65 -2.85
N GLY A 96 16.09 1.72 -3.51
CA GLY A 96 16.32 3.01 -2.89
C GLY A 96 15.01 3.73 -2.56
N TYR A 97 15.07 4.64 -1.59
CA TYR A 97 13.95 5.49 -1.19
C TYR A 97 14.33 6.97 -1.29
N SER A 98 13.37 7.79 -1.63
CA SER A 98 13.45 9.25 -1.43
C SER A 98 13.28 9.59 0.06
N ASN A 99 13.39 10.87 0.40
CA ASN A 99 12.84 11.35 1.67
C ASN A 99 11.33 11.06 1.72
N SER A 100 10.82 10.80 2.93
CA SER A 100 9.39 10.60 3.13
C SER A 100 8.62 11.89 2.79
N TYR A 101 7.62 11.79 1.93
CA TYR A 101 6.72 12.89 1.58
C TYR A 101 5.36 12.78 2.28
N PHE A 102 5.10 11.68 2.98
CA PHE A 102 3.89 11.45 3.75
C PHE A 102 4.16 10.55 4.96
N SER A 103 3.41 10.72 6.03
CA SER A 103 3.46 9.88 7.22
C SER A 103 2.07 9.45 7.63
N LEU A 104 1.93 8.20 8.03
CA LEU A 104 0.68 7.63 8.50
C LEU A 104 0.94 6.69 9.69
N VAL A 105 -0.12 6.39 10.41
CA VAL A 105 -0.12 5.39 11.49
C VAL A 105 -1.00 4.22 11.10
N THR A 106 -0.68 3.06 11.64
CA THR A 106 -1.47 1.85 11.45
C THR A 106 -2.54 1.77 12.52
N VAL A 107 -3.76 1.43 12.12
CA VAL A 107 -4.92 1.28 13.00
C VAL A 107 -5.70 0.01 12.66
N PRO A 108 -6.35 -0.62 13.64
CA PRO A 108 -7.24 -1.75 13.37
C PRO A 108 -8.66 -1.28 13.10
N LEU A 109 -9.32 -1.98 12.17
CA LEU A 109 -10.73 -1.86 11.84
C LEU A 109 -11.49 -3.11 12.29
N THR A 110 -12.69 -2.95 12.80
CA THR A 110 -13.63 -4.03 13.12
C THR A 110 -15.06 -3.64 12.79
N LEU A 111 -15.98 -4.59 12.87
CA LEU A 111 -17.41 -4.30 12.82
C LEU A 111 -17.86 -3.61 14.12
N ARG A 112 -18.79 -2.67 14.01
CA ARG A 112 -19.38 -1.94 15.15
C ARG A 112 -19.96 -2.87 16.23
N GLU A 113 -20.51 -4.01 15.83
CA GLU A 113 -21.04 -5.03 16.74
C GLU A 113 -19.97 -5.67 17.64
N ASN A 114 -18.70 -5.57 17.25
CA ASN A 114 -17.57 -6.07 18.03
C ASN A 114 -16.95 -5.01 18.95
N ALA A 115 -17.52 -3.80 19.05
CA ALA A 115 -16.96 -2.70 19.83
C ALA A 115 -16.68 -3.07 21.30
N ASP A 116 -17.57 -3.87 21.90
CA ASP A 116 -17.42 -4.32 23.29
C ASP A 116 -16.38 -5.45 23.47
N ARG A 117 -16.00 -6.12 22.36
CA ARG A 117 -14.97 -7.18 22.38
C ARG A 117 -13.56 -6.61 22.28
N PHE A 118 -13.39 -5.48 21.57
CA PHE A 118 -12.11 -4.91 21.23
C PHE A 118 -12.05 -3.45 21.68
N ALA A 119 -11.75 -3.24 22.96
CA ALA A 119 -11.61 -1.90 23.53
C ALA A 119 -10.29 -1.21 23.14
N ASN A 120 -9.29 -2.00 22.77
CA ASN A 120 -7.97 -1.52 22.35
C ASN A 120 -7.26 -2.56 21.46
N TRP A 121 -6.09 -2.17 20.95
CA TRP A 121 -5.23 -2.96 20.08
C TRP A 121 -4.85 -4.34 20.65
N ASP A 122 -4.57 -4.43 21.95
CA ASP A 122 -4.08 -5.66 22.57
C ASP A 122 -5.15 -6.76 22.64
N ASP A 123 -6.43 -6.39 22.60
CA ASP A 123 -7.56 -7.32 22.60
C ASP A 123 -7.62 -8.18 21.32
N LEU A 124 -6.88 -7.78 20.27
CA LEU A 124 -6.77 -8.54 19.03
C LEU A 124 -5.76 -9.70 19.12
N ASN A 125 -4.84 -9.69 20.09
CA ASN A 125 -3.79 -10.71 20.22
C ASN A 125 -4.24 -11.87 21.11
N VAL A 126 -5.37 -12.48 20.78
CA VAL A 126 -5.99 -13.55 21.58
C VAL A 126 -6.34 -14.73 20.68
N GLU A 127 -6.17 -15.95 21.20
CA GLU A 127 -6.57 -17.18 20.51
C GLU A 127 -8.07 -17.14 20.15
N GLY A 128 -8.41 -17.53 18.94
CA GLY A 128 -9.76 -17.48 18.40
C GLY A 128 -10.16 -16.14 17.77
N VAL A 129 -9.32 -15.10 17.86
CA VAL A 129 -9.48 -13.87 17.09
C VAL A 129 -8.78 -14.00 15.76
N SER A 130 -9.43 -13.56 14.68
CA SER A 130 -8.86 -13.54 13.32
C SER A 130 -8.59 -12.11 12.87
N VAL A 131 -7.33 -11.84 12.45
CA VAL A 131 -6.89 -10.53 12.01
C VAL A 131 -6.44 -10.60 10.54
N ALA A 132 -7.06 -9.79 9.70
CA ALA A 132 -6.78 -9.73 8.27
C ALA A 132 -5.72 -8.67 7.93
N ALA A 133 -4.93 -8.96 6.90
CA ALA A 133 -4.06 -8.00 6.23
C ALA A 133 -3.89 -8.37 4.76
N THR A 134 -3.57 -7.39 3.92
CA THR A 134 -3.31 -7.62 2.49
C THR A 134 -1.86 -8.07 2.29
N LEU A 135 -1.68 -9.13 1.51
CA LEU A 135 -0.38 -9.74 1.18
C LEU A 135 0.59 -8.72 0.56
N GLY A 136 1.84 -8.74 0.99
CA GLY A 136 2.90 -7.87 0.49
C GLY A 136 2.94 -6.47 1.12
N THR A 137 1.97 -6.14 1.98
CA THR A 137 1.95 -4.86 2.71
C THR A 137 2.82 -4.91 3.97
N THR A 138 3.12 -3.74 4.54
CA THR A 138 3.76 -3.66 5.87
C THR A 138 2.81 -4.14 6.97
N GLN A 139 1.51 -4.01 6.77
CA GLN A 139 0.47 -4.48 7.68
C GLN A 139 0.48 -6.02 7.81
N GLU A 140 0.77 -6.76 6.74
CA GLU A 140 0.98 -8.21 6.85
C GLU A 140 2.11 -8.54 7.84
N THR A 141 3.23 -7.81 7.77
CA THR A 141 4.33 -8.00 8.71
C THR A 141 3.94 -7.64 10.14
N GLN A 142 3.19 -6.54 10.31
CA GLN A 142 2.71 -6.08 11.61
C GLN A 142 1.73 -7.05 12.25
N VAL A 143 0.78 -7.62 11.49
CA VAL A 143 -0.14 -8.65 12.01
C VAL A 143 0.62 -9.84 12.57
N LYS A 144 1.63 -10.32 11.85
CA LYS A 144 2.45 -11.45 12.31
C LYS A 144 3.30 -11.10 13.55
N GLN A 145 3.74 -9.87 13.64
CA GLN A 145 4.62 -9.41 14.73
C GLN A 145 3.85 -9.08 16.01
N TYR A 146 2.71 -8.37 15.88
CA TYR A 146 1.99 -7.82 17.03
C TYR A 146 0.85 -8.69 17.52
N PHE A 147 0.32 -9.58 16.67
CA PHE A 147 -0.79 -10.49 17.03
C PHE A 147 -0.42 -11.97 16.86
N PRO A 148 0.70 -12.45 17.48
CA PRO A 148 1.15 -13.83 17.30
C PRO A 148 0.17 -14.88 17.82
N ALA A 149 -0.74 -14.53 18.75
CA ALA A 149 -1.76 -15.44 19.28
C ALA A 149 -3.04 -15.49 18.41
N ALA A 150 -3.25 -14.50 17.55
CA ALA A 150 -4.40 -14.45 16.67
C ALA A 150 -4.23 -15.34 15.43
N THR A 151 -5.32 -15.68 14.78
CA THR A 151 -5.32 -16.31 13.45
C THR A 151 -5.09 -15.22 12.39
N HIS A 152 -4.03 -15.36 11.58
CA HIS A 152 -3.74 -14.39 10.53
C HIS A 152 -4.46 -14.75 9.24
N ARG A 153 -5.29 -13.83 8.75
CA ARG A 153 -5.99 -13.97 7.48
C ARG A 153 -5.37 -13.07 6.44
N ILE A 154 -4.40 -13.60 5.71
CA ILE A 154 -3.68 -12.85 4.68
C ILE A 154 -4.39 -13.03 3.35
N VAL A 155 -4.83 -11.92 2.74
CA VAL A 155 -5.56 -11.90 1.48
C VAL A 155 -4.70 -11.33 0.36
N GLU A 156 -4.85 -11.89 -0.83
CA GLU A 156 -4.12 -11.47 -2.03
C GLU A 156 -5.04 -10.64 -2.94
N ALA A 157 -4.47 -9.62 -3.59
CA ALA A 157 -5.20 -8.81 -4.58
C ALA A 157 -5.91 -9.70 -5.63
N PRO A 158 -7.13 -9.33 -6.07
CA PRO A 158 -7.81 -8.05 -5.83
C PRO A 158 -8.60 -7.97 -4.52
N ALA A 159 -8.61 -9.04 -3.70
CA ALA A 159 -9.27 -9.00 -2.40
C ALA A 159 -8.51 -8.06 -1.44
N ARG A 160 -9.27 -7.37 -0.58
CA ARG A 160 -8.73 -6.48 0.44
C ARG A 160 -9.13 -6.97 1.84
N ASP A 161 -8.26 -6.74 2.80
CA ASP A 161 -8.39 -7.15 4.19
C ASP A 161 -9.68 -6.64 4.86
N PHE A 162 -10.09 -5.40 4.63
CA PHE A 162 -11.33 -4.86 5.19
C PHE A 162 -12.59 -5.59 4.66
N GLN A 163 -12.55 -6.17 3.46
CA GLN A 163 -13.65 -6.97 2.91
C GLN A 163 -13.86 -8.27 3.69
N GLU A 164 -12.80 -8.81 4.29
CA GLU A 164 -12.88 -9.97 5.18
C GLU A 164 -13.64 -9.61 6.47
N VAL A 165 -13.42 -8.41 6.99
CA VAL A 165 -14.15 -7.87 8.15
C VAL A 165 -15.62 -7.64 7.81
N LEU A 166 -15.91 -6.94 6.70
CA LEU A 166 -17.28 -6.66 6.26
C LEU A 166 -18.11 -7.92 6.04
N SER A 167 -17.46 -9.00 5.60
CA SER A 167 -18.12 -10.30 5.37
C SER A 167 -18.15 -11.22 6.59
N GLY A 168 -17.62 -10.78 7.73
CA GLY A 168 -17.54 -11.57 8.97
C GLY A 168 -16.54 -12.75 8.90
N ARG A 169 -15.65 -12.78 7.89
CA ARG A 169 -14.60 -13.79 7.77
C ARG A 169 -13.34 -13.48 8.58
N ALA A 170 -13.19 -12.23 9.01
CA ALA A 170 -12.19 -11.81 9.98
C ALA A 170 -12.84 -10.93 11.04
N ASP A 171 -12.33 -10.99 12.28
CA ASP A 171 -12.79 -10.15 13.38
C ASP A 171 -12.30 -8.71 13.26
N ALA A 172 -11.09 -8.53 12.74
CA ALA A 172 -10.48 -7.22 12.50
C ALA A 172 -9.57 -7.24 11.26
N SER A 173 -9.22 -6.06 10.76
CA SER A 173 -8.16 -5.86 9.78
C SER A 173 -7.24 -4.72 10.18
N ILE A 174 -6.01 -4.72 9.68
CA ILE A 174 -5.00 -3.72 9.99
C ILE A 174 -4.72 -2.90 8.75
N THR A 175 -4.98 -1.59 8.83
CA THR A 175 -4.75 -0.65 7.74
C THR A 175 -4.18 0.68 8.21
N SER A 176 -4.03 1.67 7.31
CA SER A 176 -3.62 3.02 7.67
C SER A 176 -4.78 3.85 8.23
N ASN A 177 -4.45 4.82 9.07
CA ASN A 177 -5.46 5.75 9.61
C ASN A 177 -6.22 6.51 8.51
N ILE A 178 -5.59 6.84 7.39
CA ILE A 178 -6.25 7.54 6.27
C ILE A 178 -7.23 6.63 5.53
N GLU A 179 -6.86 5.40 5.22
CA GLU A 179 -7.77 4.43 4.61
C GLU A 179 -8.90 4.07 5.58
N ALA A 180 -8.57 3.86 6.86
CA ALA A 180 -9.56 3.59 7.88
C ALA A 180 -10.62 4.70 7.99
N ALA A 181 -10.20 5.98 7.97
CA ALA A 181 -11.12 7.12 7.98
C ALA A 181 -12.07 7.07 6.77
N THR A 182 -11.53 6.83 5.57
CA THR A 182 -12.35 6.72 4.35
C THR A 182 -13.32 5.53 4.43
N LEU A 183 -12.86 4.38 4.94
CA LEU A 183 -13.69 3.18 5.06
C LEU A 183 -14.84 3.34 6.07
N VAL A 184 -14.60 3.98 7.22
CA VAL A 184 -15.68 4.19 8.20
C VAL A 184 -16.69 5.25 7.75
N GLU A 185 -16.33 6.16 6.85
CA GLU A 185 -17.27 7.06 6.18
C GLU A 185 -18.11 6.31 5.15
N GLN A 186 -17.51 5.36 4.43
CA GLN A 186 -18.16 4.58 3.38
C GLN A 186 -19.05 3.45 3.93
N TYR A 187 -18.65 2.85 5.05
CA TYR A 187 -19.31 1.69 5.65
C TYR A 187 -19.67 1.99 7.11
N GLU A 188 -20.93 2.36 7.38
CA GLU A 188 -21.41 2.75 8.71
C GLU A 188 -21.23 1.67 9.79
N ASN A 189 -21.12 0.41 9.39
CA ASN A 189 -20.91 -0.74 10.28
C ASN A 189 -19.44 -0.99 10.62
N LEU A 190 -18.49 -0.26 10.05
CA LEU A 190 -17.07 -0.30 10.43
C LEU A 190 -16.76 0.73 11.51
N ILE A 191 -15.82 0.40 12.38
CA ILE A 191 -15.24 1.30 13.37
C ILE A 191 -13.73 1.07 13.46
N ILE A 192 -13.02 2.12 13.91
CA ILE A 192 -11.60 2.04 14.27
C ILE A 192 -11.50 1.65 15.73
N ILE A 193 -10.72 0.61 16.05
CA ILE A 193 -10.37 0.25 17.42
C ILE A 193 -9.31 1.24 17.93
N PRO A 194 -9.43 1.79 19.16
CA PRO A 194 -8.40 2.65 19.75
C PRO A 194 -7.04 1.96 19.85
N VAL A 195 -5.98 2.73 19.61
CA VAL A 195 -4.57 2.31 19.72
C VAL A 195 -3.87 3.07 20.83
#